data_b27f743d81b25e7a1b336eb64943b75a
#
_entry.id   b27f743d81b25e7a1b336eb64943b75a
#
_cell.length_a   1.000
_cell.length_b   1.000
_cell.length_c   1.000
_cell.angle_alpha   90.00
_cell.angle_beta   90.00
_cell.angle_gamma   90.00
#
_symmetry.space_group_name_H-M   'P 1'
#
loop_
_entity.id
_entity.type
_entity.pdbx_description
1 polymer ?
#
loop_
_entity_poly.entity_id
_entity_poly.type
_entity_poly.pdbx_seq_one_letter_code
_entity_poly.pdbx_strand_id
1 'polypeptide(L)'
;CLVGSEMCIRDRFIRIVQLTYTKCFKSTKNVLIVGAGQDGKLIAEEIQARPALKLKVVGFLDDNMNTIEDEDSTIPILGLTCDSEAVIKDNNVKIVIVAVKSRMDSVILTDLIKGIPLGVKVWRMPKFYEKITHKYLVSKMTVNWLFYACVKKKALLFTYIKRFCDIISSIAIMLVTIPLSIIAMVIIKFSDFGPIFFTQTRIGKFGKPFKMIKFRTMYQDKVEEDFDEDIDQVHADDKRIMPFCKFLRKFHIDELPQMINVLRGEMSIVGPRPVREEVYYENREKVPFWECRNWVRPGWCGWQQINMTEPTSEERLEYDLYYIKHRHIVWEFLILLQFIAKVICGRG
;
A
#
# COMPACT_ATOMS: atom_id res chain seq x y z
N CYS A 1 -14.11 30.39 -6.24
CA CYS A 1 -12.67 30.68 -6.04
C CYS A 1 -12.03 30.06 -4.78
N LEU A 2 -12.76 29.32 -3.93
CA LEU A 2 -12.22 28.70 -2.70
C LEU A 2 -11.75 27.24 -2.88
N VAL A 3 -12.08 26.58 -3.99
CA VAL A 3 -11.71 25.17 -4.26
C VAL A 3 -10.25 25.00 -4.69
N GLY A 4 -9.58 26.07 -5.12
CA GLY A 4 -8.19 26.01 -5.60
C GLY A 4 -7.10 26.02 -4.51
N SER A 5 -7.40 26.53 -3.30
CA SER A 5 -6.38 26.67 -2.24
C SER A 5 -6.22 25.41 -1.38
N GLU A 6 -7.27 24.65 -1.17
CA GLU A 6 -7.22 23.41 -0.36
C GLU A 6 -6.47 22.27 -1.08
N MET A 7 -6.56 22.21 -2.42
CA MET A 7 -5.79 21.27 -3.23
C MET A 7 -4.27 21.53 -3.12
N CYS A 8 -3.87 22.77 -2.91
CA CYS A 8 -2.46 23.19 -2.85
C CYS A 8 -1.75 22.79 -1.53
N ILE A 9 -2.44 22.82 -0.39
CA ILE A 9 -1.84 22.49 0.93
C ILE A 9 -1.65 20.98 1.06
N ARG A 10 -2.63 20.19 0.62
CA ARG A 10 -2.57 18.71 0.63
C ARG A 10 -1.48 18.20 -0.30
N ASP A 11 -1.45 18.70 -1.55
CA ASP A 11 -0.45 18.26 -2.52
C ASP A 11 0.95 18.68 -2.09
N ARG A 12 1.10 19.78 -1.35
CA ARG A 12 2.36 20.15 -0.72
C ARG A 12 2.73 19.22 0.44
N PHE A 13 1.80 18.85 1.32
CA PHE A 13 2.09 17.99 2.47
C PHE A 13 2.36 16.55 2.02
N ILE A 14 1.53 16.00 1.12
CA ILE A 14 1.76 14.70 0.49
C ILE A 14 3.05 14.73 -0.33
N ARG A 15 3.32 15.80 -1.07
CA ARG A 15 4.57 16.02 -1.80
C ARG A 15 5.78 16.13 -0.88
N ILE A 16 5.69 16.84 0.24
CA ILE A 16 6.79 16.94 1.23
C ILE A 16 7.08 15.56 1.82
N VAL A 17 6.06 14.79 2.19
CA VAL A 17 6.24 13.44 2.74
C VAL A 17 6.68 12.46 1.65
N GLN A 18 6.14 12.53 0.45
CA GLN A 18 6.63 11.76 -0.70
C GLN A 18 8.04 12.20 -1.14
N LEU A 19 8.37 13.49 -1.10
CA LEU A 19 9.70 14.02 -1.42
C LEU A 19 10.76 13.62 -0.39
N THR A 20 10.38 13.39 0.86
CA THR A 20 11.30 12.85 1.88
C THR A 20 11.60 11.37 1.63
N TYR A 21 10.68 10.65 1.01
CA TYR A 21 10.83 9.22 0.69
C TYR A 21 11.27 8.95 -0.76
N THR A 22 10.77 9.71 -1.73
CA THR A 22 11.27 9.69 -3.10
C THR A 22 12.35 10.74 -3.22
N LYS A 23 13.61 10.34 -3.28
CA LYS A 23 14.66 11.19 -3.82
C LYS A 23 14.28 11.50 -5.26
N CYS A 24 13.50 12.58 -5.48
CA CYS A 24 13.25 13.11 -6.81
C CYS A 24 14.64 13.38 -7.42
N PHE A 25 14.90 12.78 -8.56
CA PHE A 25 16.13 13.05 -9.28
C PHE A 25 16.16 14.54 -9.63
N LYS A 26 17.25 15.22 -9.34
CA LYS A 26 17.42 16.66 -9.65
C LYS A 26 17.29 16.95 -11.15
N SER A 27 17.61 15.96 -12.01
CA SER A 27 17.52 16.04 -13.48
C SER A 27 16.82 14.80 -14.03
N THR A 28 16.23 14.90 -15.22
CA THR A 28 15.66 13.76 -15.95
C THR A 28 16.75 12.75 -16.24
N LYS A 29 16.48 11.45 -15.99
CA LYS A 29 17.39 10.34 -16.22
C LYS A 29 16.85 9.41 -17.27
N ASN A 30 17.68 9.07 -18.22
CA ASN A 30 17.38 8.08 -19.23
C ASN A 30 17.43 6.68 -18.62
N VAL A 31 16.41 5.90 -18.92
CA VAL A 31 16.21 4.53 -18.44
C VAL A 31 16.17 3.59 -19.64
N LEU A 32 16.96 2.55 -19.59
CA LEU A 32 16.97 1.45 -20.57
C LEU A 32 16.39 0.21 -19.89
N ILE A 33 15.52 -0.50 -20.58
CA ILE A 33 14.88 -1.72 -20.05
C ILE A 33 15.37 -2.91 -20.84
N VAL A 34 15.87 -3.93 -20.15
CA VAL A 34 16.33 -5.19 -20.74
C VAL A 34 15.21 -6.22 -20.60
N GLY A 35 14.64 -6.63 -21.73
CA GLY A 35 13.45 -7.46 -21.83
C GLY A 35 12.23 -6.63 -22.24
N ALA A 36 11.71 -6.83 -23.46
CA ALA A 36 10.52 -6.18 -24.02
C ALA A 36 9.22 -6.97 -23.75
N GLY A 37 9.28 -8.06 -22.99
CA GLY A 37 8.11 -8.84 -22.58
C GLY A 37 7.18 -8.10 -21.62
N GLN A 38 6.13 -8.79 -21.16
CA GLN A 38 5.10 -8.22 -20.27
C GLN A 38 5.67 -7.45 -19.06
N ASP A 39 6.77 -7.93 -18.46
CA ASP A 39 7.40 -7.30 -17.30
C ASP A 39 8.10 -5.99 -17.65
N GLY A 40 8.72 -5.94 -18.85
CA GLY A 40 9.33 -4.73 -19.39
C GLY A 40 8.28 -3.68 -19.75
N LYS A 41 7.20 -4.08 -20.42
CA LYS A 41 6.07 -3.19 -20.77
C LYS A 41 5.43 -2.63 -19.49
N LEU A 42 5.13 -3.46 -18.50
CA LEU A 42 4.56 -3.04 -17.22
C LEU A 42 5.40 -1.96 -16.53
N ILE A 43 6.72 -2.14 -16.43
CA ILE A 43 7.58 -1.15 -15.77
C ILE A 43 7.72 0.15 -16.57
N ALA A 44 7.65 0.06 -17.90
CA ALA A 44 7.65 1.22 -18.78
C ALA A 44 6.39 2.08 -18.60
N GLU A 45 5.22 1.46 -18.57
CA GLU A 45 3.93 2.11 -18.29
C GLU A 45 3.93 2.77 -16.91
N GLU A 46 4.42 2.08 -15.88
CA GLU A 46 4.52 2.60 -14.52
C GLU A 46 5.45 3.83 -14.42
N ILE A 47 6.52 3.86 -15.22
CA ILE A 47 7.40 5.04 -15.30
C ILE A 47 6.68 6.19 -16.02
N GLN A 48 6.00 5.93 -17.14
CA GLN A 48 5.25 6.93 -17.91
C GLN A 48 4.08 7.52 -17.10
N ALA A 49 3.36 6.70 -16.32
CA ALA A 49 2.28 7.13 -15.46
C ALA A 49 2.75 8.06 -14.32
N ARG A 50 4.06 8.16 -14.06
CA ARG A 50 4.64 8.97 -12.98
C ARG A 50 5.68 10.00 -13.44
N PRO A 51 5.29 11.05 -14.16
CA PRO A 51 6.22 12.08 -14.67
C PRO A 51 7.04 12.76 -13.56
N ALA A 52 6.50 12.81 -12.34
CA ALA A 52 7.19 13.38 -11.17
C ALA A 52 8.51 12.67 -10.83
N LEU A 53 8.71 11.42 -11.26
CA LEU A 53 9.96 10.68 -11.07
C LEU A 53 11.11 11.24 -11.92
N LYS A 54 10.82 12.04 -12.95
CA LYS A 54 11.81 12.54 -13.92
C LYS A 54 12.65 11.42 -14.53
N LEU A 55 11.98 10.31 -14.91
CA LEU A 55 12.55 9.18 -15.61
C LEU A 55 12.00 9.16 -17.05
N LYS A 56 12.87 8.95 -18.03
CA LYS A 56 12.51 8.81 -19.43
C LYS A 56 12.97 7.44 -19.91
N VAL A 57 12.04 6.59 -20.31
CA VAL A 57 12.38 5.32 -20.98
C VAL A 57 12.84 5.65 -22.39
N VAL A 58 14.06 5.25 -22.74
CA VAL A 58 14.64 5.49 -24.07
C VAL A 58 14.38 4.33 -25.02
N GLY A 59 14.24 3.11 -24.52
CA GLY A 59 13.95 1.93 -25.32
C GLY A 59 14.13 0.63 -24.55
N PHE A 60 13.91 -0.46 -25.27
CA PHE A 60 14.13 -1.81 -24.81
C PHE A 60 15.35 -2.44 -25.48
N LEU A 61 15.99 -3.41 -24.80
CA LEU A 61 16.88 -4.41 -25.40
C LEU A 61 16.22 -5.77 -25.27
N ASP A 62 16.12 -6.55 -26.31
CA ASP A 62 15.56 -7.91 -26.27
C ASP A 62 16.24 -8.81 -27.29
N ASP A 63 16.59 -10.03 -26.87
CA ASP A 63 17.22 -11.04 -27.74
C ASP A 63 16.18 -11.92 -28.46
N ASN A 64 14.88 -11.75 -28.15
CA ASN A 64 13.82 -12.51 -28.77
C ASN A 64 13.19 -11.75 -29.93
N MET A 65 13.47 -12.21 -31.15
CA MET A 65 12.98 -11.60 -32.39
C MET A 65 11.44 -11.50 -32.47
N ASN A 66 10.70 -12.40 -31.81
CA ASN A 66 9.23 -12.38 -31.83
C ASN A 66 8.62 -11.22 -31.01
N THR A 67 9.39 -10.59 -30.15
CA THR A 67 8.95 -9.40 -29.39
C THR A 67 9.15 -8.11 -30.19
N ILE A 68 9.90 -8.16 -31.29
CA ILE A 68 10.27 -6.99 -32.11
C ILE A 68 9.08 -6.57 -33.03
N GLU A 69 8.18 -7.50 -33.36
CA GLU A 69 7.07 -7.28 -34.31
C GLU A 69 5.79 -6.67 -33.70
N ASP A 70 5.79 -6.36 -32.40
CA ASP A 70 4.64 -5.73 -31.74
C ASP A 70 4.57 -4.23 -32.12
N GLU A 71 3.84 -3.92 -33.21
CA GLU A 71 3.65 -2.56 -33.77
C GLU A 71 2.96 -1.57 -32.80
N ASP A 72 2.37 -2.06 -31.70
CA ASP A 72 1.62 -1.24 -30.74
C ASP A 72 2.48 -0.61 -29.63
N SER A 73 3.79 -0.86 -29.57
CA SER A 73 4.62 -0.29 -28.52
C SER A 73 5.13 1.11 -28.88
N THR A 74 4.71 2.12 -28.12
CA THR A 74 5.19 3.52 -28.25
C THR A 74 6.69 3.69 -27.92
N ILE A 75 7.37 2.65 -27.43
CA ILE A 75 8.77 2.68 -27.02
C ILE A 75 9.57 1.73 -27.91
N PRO A 76 10.63 2.20 -28.60
CA PRO A 76 11.37 1.39 -29.57
C PRO A 76 12.26 0.31 -28.91
N ILE A 77 12.49 -0.79 -29.62
CA ILE A 77 13.55 -1.74 -29.33
C ILE A 77 14.82 -1.22 -29.99
N LEU A 78 15.88 -1.00 -29.20
CA LEU A 78 17.12 -0.34 -29.63
C LEU A 78 18.21 -1.32 -30.07
N GLY A 79 18.04 -2.61 -29.83
CA GLY A 79 18.98 -3.65 -30.22
C GLY A 79 18.93 -4.89 -29.32
N LEU A 80 19.93 -5.74 -29.46
CA LEU A 80 20.11 -6.95 -28.65
C LEU A 80 20.80 -6.64 -27.31
N THR A 81 20.79 -7.58 -26.38
CA THR A 81 21.46 -7.39 -25.08
C THR A 81 22.97 -7.24 -25.19
N CYS A 82 23.61 -7.83 -26.20
CA CYS A 82 25.04 -7.66 -26.50
C CYS A 82 25.40 -6.21 -26.88
N ASP A 83 24.46 -5.43 -27.44
CA ASP A 83 24.67 -4.03 -27.86
C ASP A 83 24.54 -3.04 -26.71
N SER A 84 24.32 -3.53 -25.48
CA SER A 84 24.01 -2.72 -24.30
C SER A 84 25.01 -1.59 -24.03
N GLU A 85 26.32 -1.84 -24.24
CA GLU A 85 27.35 -0.82 -24.00
C GLU A 85 27.25 0.36 -24.98
N ALA A 86 27.04 0.09 -26.26
CA ALA A 86 26.86 1.11 -27.30
C ALA A 86 25.59 1.93 -27.03
N VAL A 87 24.46 1.25 -26.81
CA VAL A 87 23.16 1.89 -26.53
C VAL A 87 23.22 2.74 -25.26
N ILE A 88 23.91 2.30 -24.21
CA ILE A 88 24.10 3.06 -22.97
C ILE A 88 24.85 4.36 -23.23
N LYS A 89 25.93 4.33 -24.03
CA LYS A 89 26.73 5.52 -24.36
C LYS A 89 25.97 6.49 -25.24
N ASP A 90 25.39 6.00 -26.31
CA ASP A 90 24.72 6.84 -27.34
C ASP A 90 23.48 7.55 -26.77
N ASN A 91 22.74 6.89 -25.87
CA ASN A 91 21.53 7.44 -25.27
C ASN A 91 21.74 8.05 -23.87
N ASN A 92 22.98 8.19 -23.42
CA ASN A 92 23.33 8.73 -22.09
C ASN A 92 22.50 8.10 -20.97
N VAL A 93 22.37 6.76 -20.97
CA VAL A 93 21.58 5.98 -20.02
C VAL A 93 22.20 6.08 -18.63
N LYS A 94 21.36 6.30 -17.61
CA LYS A 94 21.79 6.34 -16.20
C LYS A 94 21.23 5.22 -15.36
N ILE A 95 20.18 4.58 -15.83
CA ILE A 95 19.52 3.47 -15.14
C ILE A 95 19.21 2.38 -16.14
N VAL A 96 19.59 1.15 -15.83
CA VAL A 96 19.21 -0.04 -16.56
C VAL A 96 18.30 -0.90 -15.68
N ILE A 97 17.15 -1.33 -16.22
CA ILE A 97 16.20 -2.18 -15.52
C ILE A 97 16.16 -3.53 -16.23
N VAL A 98 16.47 -4.60 -15.51
CA VAL A 98 16.46 -5.97 -16.03
C VAL A 98 15.08 -6.59 -15.73
N ALA A 99 14.30 -6.84 -16.80
CA ALA A 99 12.94 -7.35 -16.77
C ALA A 99 12.79 -8.75 -17.38
N VAL A 100 13.87 -9.52 -17.47
CA VAL A 100 13.86 -10.91 -18.01
C VAL A 100 13.48 -11.92 -16.94
N LYS A 101 12.66 -12.92 -17.32
CA LYS A 101 12.16 -13.99 -16.45
C LYS A 101 13.19 -15.10 -16.15
N SER A 102 14.12 -15.34 -17.04
CA SER A 102 15.07 -16.44 -16.91
C SER A 102 16.09 -16.17 -15.78
N ARG A 103 16.67 -17.23 -15.20
CA ARG A 103 17.89 -17.09 -14.40
C ARG A 103 18.82 -16.22 -15.23
N MET A 104 19.18 -15.05 -14.69
CA MET A 104 20.07 -14.12 -15.36
C MET A 104 21.27 -14.90 -15.85
N ASP A 105 21.30 -15.18 -17.16
CA ASP A 105 22.45 -15.82 -17.76
C ASP A 105 23.65 -14.94 -17.44
N SER A 106 24.74 -15.58 -17.03
CA SER A 106 25.97 -14.89 -16.66
C SER A 106 26.47 -13.96 -17.79
N VAL A 107 26.04 -14.21 -19.01
CA VAL A 107 26.35 -13.43 -20.21
C VAL A 107 25.69 -12.05 -20.14
N ILE A 108 24.38 -11.96 -19.92
CA ILE A 108 23.65 -10.67 -19.82
C ILE A 108 24.21 -9.81 -18.68
N LEU A 109 24.49 -10.45 -17.53
CA LEU A 109 25.13 -9.75 -16.42
C LEU A 109 26.53 -9.22 -16.78
N THR A 110 27.32 -10.01 -17.50
CA THR A 110 28.68 -9.62 -17.87
C THR A 110 28.69 -8.40 -18.79
N ASP A 111 27.75 -8.35 -19.74
CA ASP A 111 27.62 -7.20 -20.65
C ASP A 111 27.09 -5.95 -19.94
N LEU A 112 26.13 -6.11 -19.03
CA LEU A 112 25.62 -4.99 -18.22
C LEU A 112 26.65 -4.46 -17.20
N ILE A 113 27.55 -5.32 -16.68
CA ILE A 113 28.63 -4.90 -15.78
C ILE A 113 29.59 -3.95 -16.48
N LYS A 114 29.83 -4.09 -17.80
CA LYS A 114 30.64 -3.16 -18.60
C LYS A 114 30.10 -1.71 -18.57
N GLY A 115 28.78 -1.54 -18.34
CA GLY A 115 28.16 -0.23 -18.18
C GLY A 115 28.35 0.42 -16.80
N ILE A 116 28.77 -0.33 -15.76
CA ILE A 116 28.94 0.19 -14.40
C ILE A 116 30.02 1.30 -14.32
N PRO A 117 31.16 1.19 -14.97
CA PRO A 117 32.15 2.26 -14.99
C PRO A 117 31.65 3.57 -15.59
N LEU A 118 30.61 3.52 -16.43
CA LEU A 118 29.94 4.68 -17.02
C LEU A 118 28.95 5.37 -16.05
N GLY A 119 28.90 4.93 -14.79
CA GLY A 119 28.00 5.48 -13.75
C GLY A 119 26.56 5.01 -13.86
N VAL A 120 26.29 3.93 -14.59
CA VAL A 120 24.96 3.34 -14.75
C VAL A 120 24.55 2.55 -13.49
N LYS A 121 23.30 2.69 -13.08
CA LYS A 121 22.71 1.91 -11.99
C LYS A 121 21.85 0.79 -12.54
N VAL A 122 22.26 -0.45 -12.32
CA VAL A 122 21.50 -1.63 -12.74
C VAL A 122 20.53 -2.05 -11.64
N TRP A 123 19.26 -2.24 -12.01
CA TRP A 123 18.20 -2.68 -11.12
C TRP A 123 17.49 -3.89 -11.70
N ARG A 124 17.07 -4.82 -10.83
CA ARG A 124 16.07 -5.84 -11.20
C ARG A 124 14.68 -5.22 -11.19
N MET A 125 13.84 -5.57 -12.17
CA MET A 125 12.49 -5.04 -12.35
C MET A 125 11.66 -5.10 -11.05
N PRO A 126 11.53 -6.22 -10.31
CA PRO A 126 10.68 -6.24 -9.12
C PRO A 126 11.13 -5.26 -8.03
N LYS A 127 12.46 -5.11 -7.85
CA LYS A 127 13.01 -4.18 -6.85
C LYS A 127 12.87 -2.72 -7.28
N PHE A 128 12.94 -2.45 -8.58
CA PHE A 128 12.72 -1.12 -9.11
C PHE A 128 11.24 -0.73 -9.05
N TYR A 129 10.35 -1.66 -9.42
CA TYR A 129 8.89 -1.51 -9.28
C TYR A 129 8.51 -1.15 -7.84
N GLU A 130 8.96 -1.97 -6.87
CA GLU A 130 8.77 -1.70 -5.44
C GLU A 130 9.20 -0.28 -5.03
N LYS A 131 10.32 0.19 -5.58
CA LYS A 131 10.87 1.50 -5.25
C LYS A 131 10.05 2.66 -5.77
N ILE A 132 9.44 2.54 -6.96
CA ILE A 132 8.69 3.63 -7.59
C ILE A 132 7.21 3.61 -7.26
N THR A 133 6.64 2.43 -6.97
CA THR A 133 5.20 2.26 -6.71
C THR A 133 4.86 2.16 -5.22
N HIS A 134 5.84 1.87 -4.38
CA HIS A 134 5.68 1.62 -2.93
C HIS A 134 4.68 0.49 -2.63
N LYS A 135 4.60 -0.48 -3.53
CA LYS A 135 3.82 -1.71 -3.40
C LYS A 135 4.60 -2.90 -3.99
N TYR A 136 4.15 -4.11 -3.69
CA TYR A 136 4.72 -5.33 -4.26
C TYR A 136 3.91 -5.82 -5.45
N LEU A 137 4.56 -6.51 -6.36
CA LEU A 137 3.91 -7.21 -7.47
C LEU A 137 3.67 -8.66 -7.04
N VAL A 138 2.48 -8.98 -6.52
CA VAL A 138 2.13 -10.32 -6.01
C VAL A 138 2.28 -11.39 -7.08
N SER A 139 1.89 -11.10 -8.33
CA SER A 139 2.01 -12.03 -9.47
C SER A 139 3.44 -12.49 -9.78
N LYS A 140 4.46 -11.78 -9.29
CA LYS A 140 5.88 -12.08 -9.46
C LYS A 140 6.55 -12.60 -8.19
N MET A 141 5.78 -12.81 -7.13
CA MET A 141 6.33 -13.30 -5.88
C MET A 141 6.72 -14.77 -6.00
N THR A 142 7.92 -15.08 -5.55
CA THR A 142 8.39 -16.44 -5.37
C THR A 142 8.49 -16.77 -3.89
N VAL A 143 8.37 -18.05 -3.53
CA VAL A 143 8.55 -18.52 -2.15
C VAL A 143 9.89 -18.08 -1.57
N ASN A 144 10.96 -18.12 -2.39
CA ASN A 144 12.28 -17.64 -1.98
C ASN A 144 12.26 -16.14 -1.65
N TRP A 145 11.52 -15.35 -2.41
CA TRP A 145 11.39 -13.93 -2.14
C TRP A 145 10.68 -13.67 -0.79
N LEU A 146 9.58 -14.37 -0.52
CA LEU A 146 8.85 -14.31 0.75
C LEU A 146 9.76 -14.65 1.93
N PHE A 147 10.57 -15.71 1.78
CA PHE A 147 11.52 -16.10 2.81
C PHE A 147 12.50 -14.95 3.14
N TYR A 148 13.11 -14.33 2.15
CA TYR A 148 14.05 -13.23 2.37
C TYR A 148 13.38 -11.91 2.80
N ALA A 149 12.18 -11.64 2.33
CA ALA A 149 11.49 -10.38 2.64
C ALA A 149 10.89 -10.35 4.06
N CYS A 150 10.36 -11.48 4.50
CA CYS A 150 9.55 -11.56 5.71
C CYS A 150 10.27 -12.23 6.88
N VAL A 151 11.26 -13.08 6.63
CA VAL A 151 12.02 -13.80 7.67
C VAL A 151 13.10 -12.95 8.33
N LYS A 152 13.43 -11.76 7.81
CA LYS A 152 14.24 -10.82 8.60
C LYS A 152 13.49 -10.51 9.90
N LYS A 153 13.79 -11.31 10.94
CA LYS A 153 13.32 -11.01 12.30
C LYS A 153 13.65 -9.55 12.59
N LYS A 154 12.64 -8.70 12.62
CA LYS A 154 12.81 -7.37 13.19
C LYS A 154 13.38 -7.55 14.59
N ALA A 155 14.38 -6.77 14.96
CA ALA A 155 14.99 -6.85 16.28
C ALA A 155 13.88 -6.87 17.35
N LEU A 156 14.00 -7.70 18.35
CA LEU A 156 13.04 -7.76 19.47
C LEU A 156 12.77 -6.36 20.03
N LEU A 157 13.81 -5.55 20.11
CA LEU A 157 13.71 -4.14 20.52
C LEU A 157 12.69 -3.34 19.72
N PHE A 158 12.64 -3.50 18.36
CA PHE A 158 11.63 -2.84 17.54
C PHE A 158 10.21 -3.24 17.97
N THR A 159 9.99 -4.52 18.24
CA THR A 159 8.66 -5.02 18.65
C THR A 159 8.21 -4.44 19.97
N TYR A 160 9.11 -4.30 20.94
CA TYR A 160 8.81 -3.69 22.24
C TYR A 160 8.59 -2.18 22.13
N ILE A 161 9.47 -1.46 21.42
CA ILE A 161 9.33 -0.01 21.21
C ILE A 161 8.02 0.28 20.48
N LYS A 162 7.71 -0.49 19.40
CA LYS A 162 6.44 -0.35 18.69
C LYS A 162 5.26 -0.54 19.63
N ARG A 163 5.27 -1.59 20.46
CA ARG A 163 4.18 -1.86 21.40
C ARG A 163 4.00 -0.72 22.40
N PHE A 164 5.08 -0.18 22.89
CA PHE A 164 5.07 0.98 23.77
C PHE A 164 4.48 2.21 23.08
N CYS A 165 4.91 2.51 21.85
CA CYS A 165 4.33 3.58 21.03
C CYS A 165 2.84 3.37 20.75
N ASP A 166 2.42 2.14 20.42
CA ASP A 166 1.01 1.81 20.19
C ASP A 166 0.15 2.12 21.44
N ILE A 167 0.62 1.75 22.64
CA ILE A 167 -0.09 1.99 23.90
C ILE A 167 -0.20 3.49 24.17
N ILE A 168 0.93 4.23 24.10
CA ILE A 168 0.94 5.67 24.36
C ILE A 168 0.05 6.42 23.36
N SER A 169 0.19 6.12 22.06
CA SER A 169 -0.63 6.76 21.03
C SER A 169 -2.10 6.44 21.20
N SER A 170 -2.45 5.20 21.57
CA SER A 170 -3.83 4.81 21.81
C SER A 170 -4.44 5.58 23.01
N ILE A 171 -3.71 5.69 24.12
CA ILE A 171 -4.16 6.47 25.29
C ILE A 171 -4.32 7.94 24.90
N ALA A 172 -3.35 8.52 24.19
CA ALA A 172 -3.39 9.91 23.77
C ALA A 172 -4.59 10.19 22.85
N ILE A 173 -4.84 9.31 21.85
CA ILE A 173 -6.01 9.42 20.97
C ILE A 173 -7.30 9.33 21.78
N MET A 174 -7.44 8.36 22.69
CA MET A 174 -8.62 8.23 23.53
C MET A 174 -8.86 9.48 24.36
N LEU A 175 -7.85 10.01 25.04
CA LEU A 175 -7.98 11.21 25.88
C LEU A 175 -8.44 12.43 25.07
N VAL A 176 -7.81 12.65 23.90
CA VAL A 176 -8.15 13.79 23.02
C VAL A 176 -9.57 13.63 22.45
N THR A 177 -10.00 12.40 22.17
CA THR A 177 -11.30 12.13 21.52
C THR A 177 -12.43 11.81 22.50
N ILE A 178 -12.21 11.87 23.83
CA ILE A 178 -13.28 11.68 24.84
C ILE A 178 -14.52 12.53 24.56
N PRO A 179 -14.44 13.88 24.37
CA PRO A 179 -15.64 14.67 24.17
C PRO A 179 -16.36 14.26 22.88
N LEU A 180 -15.62 13.96 21.82
CA LEU A 180 -16.19 13.50 20.55
C LEU A 180 -16.85 12.12 20.68
N SER A 181 -16.26 11.23 21.47
CA SER A 181 -16.82 9.91 21.76
C SER A 181 -18.12 10.00 22.57
N ILE A 182 -18.20 10.92 23.53
CA ILE A 182 -19.42 11.16 24.29
C ILE A 182 -20.55 11.67 23.36
N ILE A 183 -20.24 12.64 22.50
CA ILE A 183 -21.22 13.15 21.50
C ILE A 183 -21.68 12.00 20.61
N ALA A 184 -20.78 11.17 20.10
CA ALA A 184 -21.12 10.01 19.27
C ALA A 184 -22.05 9.03 20.01
N MET A 185 -21.76 8.72 21.28
CA MET A 185 -22.58 7.84 22.11
C MET A 185 -24.00 8.40 22.29
N VAL A 186 -24.12 9.70 22.53
CA VAL A 186 -25.42 10.40 22.65
C VAL A 186 -26.19 10.32 21.33
N ILE A 187 -25.56 10.67 20.21
CA ILE A 187 -26.19 10.60 18.87
C ILE A 187 -26.73 9.19 18.60
N ILE A 188 -25.88 8.15 18.81
CA ILE A 188 -26.25 6.77 18.55
C ILE A 188 -27.41 6.34 19.45
N LYS A 189 -27.36 6.69 20.74
CA LYS A 189 -28.40 6.31 21.69
C LYS A 189 -29.75 6.91 21.35
N PHE A 190 -29.78 8.16 20.89
CA PHE A 190 -31.02 8.84 20.50
C PHE A 190 -31.50 8.52 19.08
N SER A 191 -30.67 7.81 18.26
CA SER A 191 -31.08 7.44 16.90
C SER A 191 -32.06 6.27 16.85
N ASP A 192 -31.90 5.26 17.71
CA ASP A 192 -32.78 4.08 17.76
C ASP A 192 -32.84 3.38 19.12
N PHE A 193 -32.32 4.01 20.18
CA PHE A 193 -32.31 3.52 21.57
C PHE A 193 -31.62 2.16 21.81
N GLY A 194 -30.98 1.59 20.79
CA GLY A 194 -30.28 0.30 20.87
C GLY A 194 -28.89 0.38 21.52
N PRO A 195 -28.05 -0.65 21.35
CA PRO A 195 -26.69 -0.69 21.90
C PRO A 195 -25.79 0.37 21.23
N ILE A 196 -24.87 0.95 22.00
CA ILE A 196 -23.93 1.98 21.52
C ILE A 196 -22.79 1.35 20.74
N PHE A 197 -22.32 0.19 21.19
CA PHE A 197 -21.18 -0.50 20.59
C PHE A 197 -21.65 -1.64 19.68
N PHE A 198 -20.91 -1.82 18.62
CA PHE A 198 -21.02 -2.95 17.70
C PHE A 198 -19.71 -3.72 17.75
N THR A 199 -19.79 -5.05 17.75
CA THR A 199 -18.62 -5.93 17.72
C THR A 199 -18.70 -6.87 16.54
N GLN A 200 -17.59 -7.05 15.82
CA GLN A 200 -17.50 -7.96 14.68
C GLN A 200 -16.22 -8.78 14.77
N THR A 201 -16.32 -10.09 14.48
CA THR A 201 -15.15 -10.95 14.42
C THR A 201 -14.31 -10.60 13.20
N ARG A 202 -13.02 -10.41 13.42
CA ARG A 202 -12.02 -10.12 12.40
C ARG A 202 -10.80 -10.99 12.60
N ILE A 203 -10.03 -11.22 11.53
CA ILE A 203 -8.80 -11.99 11.60
C ILE A 203 -7.63 -11.11 11.98
N GLY A 204 -6.95 -11.51 13.03
CA GLY A 204 -5.80 -10.82 13.61
C GLY A 204 -4.47 -11.49 13.29
N LYS A 205 -3.47 -11.22 14.14
CA LYS A 205 -2.11 -11.72 13.97
C LYS A 205 -2.09 -13.26 13.97
N PHE A 206 -1.38 -13.83 13.00
CA PHE A 206 -1.25 -15.28 12.79
C PHE A 206 -2.57 -16.02 12.57
N GLY A 207 -3.55 -15.34 11.97
CA GLY A 207 -4.84 -15.93 11.67
C GLY A 207 -5.77 -16.08 12.88
N LYS A 208 -5.42 -15.52 14.05
CA LYS A 208 -6.24 -15.62 15.27
C LYS A 208 -7.42 -14.66 15.18
N PRO A 209 -8.67 -15.12 15.33
CA PRO A 209 -9.82 -14.24 15.34
C PRO A 209 -9.84 -13.38 16.61
N PHE A 210 -10.37 -12.16 16.51
CA PHE A 210 -10.62 -11.24 17.62
C PHE A 210 -11.90 -10.44 17.39
N LYS A 211 -12.50 -9.90 18.44
CA LYS A 211 -13.69 -9.05 18.37
C LYS A 211 -13.29 -7.59 18.24
N MET A 212 -13.43 -7.05 17.03
CA MET A 212 -13.19 -5.63 16.76
C MET A 212 -14.37 -4.80 17.27
N ILE A 213 -14.09 -3.74 18.03
CA ILE A 213 -15.09 -2.89 18.67
C ILE A 213 -15.25 -1.60 17.88
N LYS A 214 -16.47 -1.22 17.53
CA LYS A 214 -16.84 0.05 16.87
C LYS A 214 -18.04 0.69 17.55
N PHE A 215 -18.27 1.98 17.28
CA PHE A 215 -19.59 2.56 17.52
C PHE A 215 -20.58 2.03 16.48
N ARG A 216 -21.80 1.77 16.92
CA ARG A 216 -22.85 1.30 16.04
C ARG A 216 -23.43 2.47 15.23
N THR A 217 -23.28 2.43 13.92
CA THR A 217 -23.73 3.48 12.99
C THR A 217 -24.81 3.00 12.03
N MET A 218 -25.24 1.74 12.13
CA MET A 218 -26.26 1.09 11.30
C MET A 218 -27.38 0.51 12.14
N TYR A 219 -28.59 0.46 11.56
CA TYR A 219 -29.74 -0.21 12.15
C TYR A 219 -29.51 -1.71 12.27
N GLN A 220 -29.90 -2.30 13.41
CA GLN A 220 -29.63 -3.72 13.69
C GLN A 220 -30.42 -4.66 12.79
N ASP A 221 -31.69 -4.35 12.54
CA ASP A 221 -32.62 -5.17 11.77
C ASP A 221 -32.26 -5.29 10.29
N LYS A 222 -31.42 -4.39 9.78
CA LYS A 222 -31.00 -4.34 8.37
C LYS A 222 -29.59 -4.93 8.13
N VAL A 223 -28.86 -5.30 9.17
CA VAL A 223 -27.50 -5.87 9.05
C VAL A 223 -27.57 -7.37 8.75
N GLU A 224 -28.68 -8.03 9.10
CA GLU A 224 -28.84 -9.48 8.92
C GLU A 224 -29.34 -9.88 7.52
N GLU A 225 -29.92 -8.93 6.75
CA GLU A 225 -30.58 -9.26 5.48
C GLU A 225 -29.64 -9.26 4.25
N ASP A 226 -28.49 -8.59 4.30
CA ASP A 226 -27.57 -8.48 3.15
C ASP A 226 -26.15 -8.93 3.51
N PHE A 227 -25.87 -10.21 3.33
CA PHE A 227 -24.51 -10.76 3.28
C PHE A 227 -23.86 -10.57 1.90
N ASP A 228 -24.11 -9.44 1.24
CA ASP A 228 -23.46 -9.15 -0.03
C ASP A 228 -21.95 -8.94 0.13
N GLU A 229 -21.20 -9.48 -0.84
CA GLU A 229 -19.75 -9.71 -0.83
C GLU A 229 -18.90 -8.45 -0.62
N ASP A 230 -19.45 -7.25 -0.81
CA ASP A 230 -18.73 -5.97 -0.79
C ASP A 230 -18.95 -5.09 0.46
N ILE A 231 -19.44 -5.65 1.58
CA ILE A 231 -19.77 -4.87 2.81
C ILE A 231 -18.55 -4.18 3.47
N ASP A 232 -17.32 -4.47 3.05
CA ASP A 232 -16.15 -3.67 3.47
C ASP A 232 -16.12 -2.28 2.79
N GLN A 233 -16.95 -2.06 1.74
CA GLN A 233 -17.11 -0.81 0.99
C GLN A 233 -18.55 -0.33 1.07
N VAL A 234 -18.96 0.15 2.25
CA VAL A 234 -20.30 0.71 2.43
C VAL A 234 -20.32 2.13 1.84
N HIS A 235 -21.03 2.31 0.74
CA HIS A 235 -21.23 3.62 0.11
C HIS A 235 -21.92 4.61 1.07
N ALA A 236 -21.60 5.90 0.94
CA ALA A 236 -22.12 6.96 1.80
C ALA A 236 -23.68 7.07 1.82
N ASP A 237 -24.32 6.55 0.77
CA ASP A 237 -25.78 6.57 0.61
C ASP A 237 -26.50 5.27 1.01
N ASP A 238 -25.80 4.36 1.68
CA ASP A 238 -26.38 3.12 2.17
C ASP A 238 -27.53 3.40 3.15
N LYS A 239 -28.73 2.88 2.83
CA LYS A 239 -29.98 3.06 3.61
C LYS A 239 -29.91 2.40 5.00
N ARG A 240 -28.93 1.53 5.24
CA ARG A 240 -28.69 0.90 6.56
C ARG A 240 -28.05 1.87 7.54
N ILE A 241 -27.40 2.95 7.06
CA ILE A 241 -26.73 3.93 7.92
C ILE A 241 -27.78 4.84 8.56
N MET A 242 -27.71 4.99 9.87
CA MET A 242 -28.54 5.96 10.60
C MET A 242 -28.21 7.39 10.14
N PRO A 243 -29.19 8.25 9.82
CA PRO A 243 -28.97 9.57 9.20
C PRO A 243 -27.92 10.42 9.92
N PHE A 244 -27.98 10.51 11.24
CA PHE A 244 -27.04 11.28 12.07
C PHE A 244 -25.66 10.62 12.18
N CYS A 245 -25.54 9.33 11.84
CA CYS A 245 -24.29 8.58 11.91
C CYS A 245 -23.44 8.64 10.62
N LYS A 246 -23.99 9.19 9.52
CA LYS A 246 -23.21 9.43 8.29
C LYS A 246 -21.96 10.27 8.56
N PHE A 247 -22.11 11.31 9.40
CA PHE A 247 -20.98 12.15 9.82
C PHE A 247 -19.91 11.36 10.60
N LEU A 248 -20.34 10.50 11.53
CA LEU A 248 -19.42 9.68 12.33
C LEU A 248 -18.58 8.75 11.44
N ARG A 249 -19.17 8.17 10.40
CA ARG A 249 -18.46 7.31 9.44
C ARG A 249 -17.51 8.10 8.55
N LYS A 250 -17.95 9.24 8.03
CA LYS A 250 -17.13 10.11 7.17
C LYS A 250 -15.81 10.52 7.82
N PHE A 251 -15.82 10.71 9.13
CA PHE A 251 -14.63 11.11 9.90
C PHE A 251 -14.03 9.97 10.72
N HIS A 252 -14.40 8.71 10.44
CA HIS A 252 -13.93 7.52 11.16
C HIS A 252 -14.07 7.59 12.69
N ILE A 253 -15.02 8.39 13.19
CA ILE A 253 -15.30 8.50 14.62
C ILE A 253 -15.86 7.19 15.15
N ASP A 254 -16.59 6.46 14.32
CA ASP A 254 -17.12 5.13 14.63
C ASP A 254 -16.01 4.10 14.92
N GLU A 255 -14.79 4.32 14.49
CA GLU A 255 -13.65 3.43 14.70
C GLU A 255 -12.84 3.75 15.98
N LEU A 256 -13.12 4.86 16.68
CA LEU A 256 -12.39 5.24 17.91
C LEU A 256 -12.37 4.15 18.99
N PRO A 257 -13.45 3.35 19.23
CA PRO A 257 -13.42 2.28 20.22
C PRO A 257 -12.38 1.19 19.93
N GLN A 258 -11.84 1.07 18.70
CA GLN A 258 -10.78 0.14 18.36
C GLN A 258 -9.48 0.40 19.14
N MET A 259 -9.32 1.59 19.72
CA MET A 259 -8.20 1.88 20.62
C MET A 259 -8.17 0.91 21.82
N ILE A 260 -9.33 0.40 22.25
CA ILE A 260 -9.42 -0.66 23.25
C ILE A 260 -8.78 -1.96 22.75
N ASN A 261 -9.02 -2.34 21.48
CA ASN A 261 -8.37 -3.51 20.86
C ASN A 261 -6.84 -3.30 20.76
N VAL A 262 -6.39 -2.06 20.49
CA VAL A 262 -4.96 -1.73 20.52
C VAL A 262 -4.41 -1.93 21.93
N LEU A 263 -5.05 -1.42 22.97
CA LEU A 263 -4.62 -1.60 24.37
C LEU A 263 -4.62 -3.07 24.80
N ARG A 264 -5.56 -3.89 24.33
CA ARG A 264 -5.59 -5.34 24.57
C ARG A 264 -4.48 -6.09 23.83
N GLY A 265 -3.86 -5.47 22.81
CA GLY A 265 -2.81 -6.10 22.00
C GLY A 265 -3.32 -6.95 20.84
N GLU A 266 -4.59 -6.91 20.57
CA GLU A 266 -5.24 -7.55 19.42
C GLU A 266 -4.92 -6.79 18.13
N MET A 267 -4.81 -5.45 18.24
CA MET A 267 -4.48 -4.52 17.16
C MET A 267 -3.22 -3.70 17.46
N SER A 268 -2.79 -2.95 16.49
CA SER A 268 -1.76 -1.91 16.52
C SER A 268 -2.36 -0.60 15.97
N ILE A 269 -1.73 0.53 16.23
CA ILE A 269 -2.12 1.80 15.58
C ILE A 269 -1.91 1.69 14.07
N VAL A 270 -0.73 1.25 13.63
CA VAL A 270 -0.40 1.11 12.21
C VAL A 270 -0.20 -0.36 11.86
N GLY A 271 -0.87 -0.81 10.81
CA GLY A 271 -0.80 -2.19 10.32
C GLY A 271 -1.79 -2.47 9.17
N PRO A 272 -1.78 -3.66 8.60
CA PRO A 272 -2.79 -4.10 7.64
C PRO A 272 -4.21 -4.00 8.21
N ARG A 273 -5.17 -3.50 7.43
CA ARG A 273 -6.57 -3.42 7.89
C ARG A 273 -7.13 -4.83 8.12
N PRO A 274 -7.75 -5.10 9.30
CA PRO A 274 -8.31 -6.43 9.59
C PRO A 274 -9.52 -6.71 8.71
N VAL A 275 -9.59 -7.89 8.13
CA VAL A 275 -10.70 -8.37 7.29
C VAL A 275 -11.63 -9.28 8.08
N ARG A 276 -12.89 -9.43 7.62
CA ARG A 276 -13.85 -10.38 8.15
C ARG A 276 -13.36 -11.82 7.95
N GLU A 277 -13.88 -12.72 8.75
CA GLU A 277 -13.47 -14.12 8.73
C GLU A 277 -13.82 -14.78 7.39
N GLU A 278 -15.00 -14.52 6.85
CA GLU A 278 -15.49 -15.01 5.57
C GLU A 278 -14.59 -14.53 4.42
N VAL A 279 -14.35 -13.23 4.35
CA VAL A 279 -13.48 -12.60 3.34
C VAL A 279 -12.03 -13.08 3.44
N TYR A 280 -11.56 -13.40 4.64
CA TYR A 280 -10.22 -13.95 4.84
C TYR A 280 -10.07 -15.33 4.22
N TYR A 281 -11.00 -16.24 4.49
CA TYR A 281 -10.92 -17.60 3.96
C TYR A 281 -11.14 -17.63 2.45
N GLU A 282 -12.09 -16.86 1.93
CA GLU A 282 -12.31 -16.72 0.50
C GLU A 282 -11.05 -16.22 -0.24
N ASN A 283 -10.44 -15.12 0.22
CA ASN A 283 -9.25 -14.58 -0.42
C ASN A 283 -8.02 -15.49 -0.24
N ARG A 284 -7.96 -16.28 0.82
CA ARG A 284 -6.88 -17.27 1.02
C ARG A 284 -6.85 -18.32 -0.09
N GLU A 285 -8.02 -18.67 -0.65
CA GLU A 285 -8.12 -19.61 -1.77
C GLU A 285 -7.82 -18.94 -3.12
N LYS A 286 -8.21 -17.68 -3.28
CA LYS A 286 -8.11 -16.94 -4.55
C LYS A 286 -6.76 -16.24 -4.74
N VAL A 287 -6.17 -15.70 -3.67
CA VAL A 287 -4.98 -14.84 -3.73
C VAL A 287 -3.78 -15.55 -3.10
N PRO A 288 -2.74 -15.88 -3.87
CA PRO A 288 -1.54 -16.50 -3.34
C PRO A 288 -0.92 -15.68 -2.20
N PHE A 289 -0.50 -16.37 -1.12
CA PHE A 289 0.18 -15.75 0.02
C PHE A 289 -0.67 -14.76 0.83
N TRP A 290 -1.99 -14.80 0.71
CA TRP A 290 -2.90 -13.90 1.42
C TRP A 290 -2.66 -13.88 2.94
N GLU A 291 -2.36 -15.02 3.55
CA GLU A 291 -2.10 -15.14 4.98
C GLU A 291 -0.87 -14.36 5.47
N CYS A 292 0.06 -14.00 4.58
CA CYS A 292 1.28 -13.29 4.95
C CYS A 292 0.99 -11.88 5.52
N ARG A 293 -0.14 -11.28 5.17
CA ARG A 293 -0.58 -10.01 5.74
C ARG A 293 -0.83 -10.07 7.24
N ASN A 294 -1.16 -11.26 7.76
CA ASN A 294 -1.44 -11.52 9.16
C ASN A 294 -0.19 -11.89 10.00
N TRP A 295 1.01 -11.82 9.44
CA TRP A 295 2.26 -12.01 10.21
C TRP A 295 2.54 -10.89 11.21
N VAL A 296 1.82 -9.79 11.08
CA VAL A 296 1.84 -8.66 12.00
C VAL A 296 0.47 -8.44 12.62
N ARG A 297 0.38 -7.62 13.67
CA ARG A 297 -0.92 -7.19 14.18
C ARG A 297 -1.63 -6.34 13.15
N PRO A 298 -2.95 -6.51 12.98
CA PRO A 298 -3.74 -5.61 12.17
C PRO A 298 -3.72 -4.19 12.75
N GLY A 299 -3.86 -3.18 11.89
CA GLY A 299 -3.80 -1.78 12.26
C GLY A 299 -5.16 -1.09 12.26
N TRP A 300 -5.28 -0.03 13.07
CA TRP A 300 -6.35 0.96 12.94
C TRP A 300 -6.21 1.77 11.65
N CYS A 301 -4.98 2.17 11.31
CA CYS A 301 -4.64 2.75 10.02
C CYS A 301 -3.59 1.90 9.31
N GLY A 302 -3.62 1.90 7.98
CA GLY A 302 -2.73 1.09 7.15
C GLY A 302 -2.19 1.82 5.93
N TRP A 303 -1.07 1.34 5.41
CA TRP A 303 -0.44 1.90 4.21
C TRP A 303 -1.36 1.83 2.98
N GLN A 304 -2.12 0.75 2.83
CA GLN A 304 -3.13 0.59 1.79
C GLN A 304 -4.20 1.69 1.86
N GLN A 305 -4.77 1.94 3.06
CA GLN A 305 -5.86 2.91 3.25
C GLN A 305 -5.47 4.35 2.87
N ILE A 306 -4.19 4.70 2.98
CA ILE A 306 -3.69 6.02 2.59
C ILE A 306 -3.60 6.15 1.08
N ASN A 307 -3.18 5.09 0.39
CA ASN A 307 -2.84 5.13 -1.03
C ASN A 307 -4.02 4.79 -1.95
N MET A 308 -4.98 3.97 -1.50
CA MET A 308 -6.14 3.54 -2.28
C MET A 308 -7.41 3.59 -1.45
N THR A 309 -8.51 3.90 -2.12
CA THR A 309 -9.86 3.85 -1.52
C THR A 309 -10.51 2.48 -1.73
N GLU A 310 -10.44 1.94 -2.92
CA GLU A 310 -11.11 0.69 -3.33
C GLU A 310 -10.12 -0.27 -3.98
N PRO A 311 -9.24 -0.92 -3.20
CA PRO A 311 -8.29 -1.88 -3.74
C PRO A 311 -8.95 -3.23 -4.00
N THR A 312 -8.53 -3.91 -5.05
CA THR A 312 -8.73 -5.35 -5.18
C THR A 312 -8.02 -6.11 -4.05
N SER A 313 -8.37 -7.37 -3.82
CA SER A 313 -7.70 -8.18 -2.80
C SER A 313 -6.19 -8.35 -3.06
N GLU A 314 -5.78 -8.48 -4.32
CA GLU A 314 -4.36 -8.54 -4.69
C GLU A 314 -3.64 -7.23 -4.39
N GLU A 315 -4.20 -6.09 -4.80
CA GLU A 315 -3.62 -4.77 -4.53
C GLU A 315 -3.52 -4.49 -3.02
N ARG A 316 -4.53 -4.90 -2.26
CA ARG A 316 -4.51 -4.81 -0.79
C ARG A 316 -3.30 -5.57 -0.23
N LEU A 317 -3.08 -6.80 -0.70
CA LEU A 317 -1.93 -7.60 -0.30
C LEU A 317 -0.60 -6.95 -0.70
N GLU A 318 -0.49 -6.37 -1.89
CA GLU A 318 0.71 -5.69 -2.38
C GLU A 318 1.16 -4.57 -1.45
N TYR A 319 0.22 -3.71 -1.01
CA TYR A 319 0.50 -2.63 -0.06
C TYR A 319 0.80 -3.14 1.35
N ASP A 320 0.07 -4.16 1.81
CA ASP A 320 0.27 -4.74 3.14
C ASP A 320 1.65 -5.39 3.26
N LEU A 321 2.10 -6.13 2.25
CA LEU A 321 3.43 -6.74 2.22
C LEU A 321 4.55 -5.70 2.15
N TYR A 322 4.35 -4.63 1.39
CA TYR A 322 5.28 -3.51 1.36
C TYR A 322 5.45 -2.91 2.75
N TYR A 323 4.34 -2.66 3.46
CA TYR A 323 4.38 -2.19 4.84
C TYR A 323 5.13 -3.17 5.75
N ILE A 324 4.81 -4.46 5.72
CA ILE A 324 5.41 -5.48 6.59
C ILE A 324 6.93 -5.49 6.46
N LYS A 325 7.45 -5.36 5.24
CA LYS A 325 8.89 -5.35 4.97
C LYS A 325 9.57 -4.06 5.42
N HIS A 326 8.97 -2.92 5.13
CA HIS A 326 9.60 -1.61 5.29
C HIS A 326 9.29 -0.92 6.61
N ARG A 327 8.38 -1.47 7.44
CA ARG A 327 7.95 -0.86 8.70
C ARG A 327 9.12 -0.49 9.61
N HIS A 328 9.12 0.74 10.09
CA HIS A 328 10.00 1.27 11.13
C HIS A 328 9.29 2.44 11.83
N ILE A 329 9.70 2.77 13.07
CA ILE A 329 8.97 3.70 13.94
C ILE A 329 8.65 5.04 13.28
N VAL A 330 9.65 5.68 12.65
CA VAL A 330 9.44 6.98 11.98
C VAL A 330 8.42 6.88 10.85
N TRP A 331 8.47 5.82 10.05
CA TRP A 331 7.52 5.65 8.95
C TRP A 331 6.10 5.38 9.46
N GLU A 332 5.96 4.59 10.53
CA GLU A 332 4.66 4.37 11.14
C GLU A 332 4.04 5.67 11.67
N PHE A 333 4.87 6.53 12.29
CA PHE A 333 4.42 7.86 12.69
C PHE A 333 3.96 8.72 11.49
N LEU A 334 4.69 8.67 10.38
CA LEU A 334 4.29 9.37 9.14
C LEU A 334 3.00 8.82 8.54
N ILE A 335 2.80 7.49 8.56
CA ILE A 335 1.55 6.84 8.14
C ILE A 335 0.37 7.35 8.99
N LEU A 336 0.54 7.39 10.32
CA LEU A 336 -0.47 7.90 11.23
C LEU A 336 -0.85 9.35 10.93
N LEU A 337 0.15 10.23 10.74
CA LEU A 337 -0.10 11.63 10.40
C LEU A 337 -0.83 11.79 9.06
N GLN A 338 -0.45 11.01 8.05
CA GLN A 338 -1.12 11.02 6.74
C GLN A 338 -2.56 10.52 6.84
N PHE A 339 -2.80 9.48 7.62
CA PHE A 339 -4.14 8.97 7.86
C PHE A 339 -5.02 10.02 8.56
N ILE A 340 -4.53 10.65 9.62
CA ILE A 340 -5.25 11.72 10.32
C ILE A 340 -5.56 12.88 9.38
N ALA A 341 -4.61 13.31 8.57
CA ALA A 341 -4.82 14.36 7.57
C ALA A 341 -5.89 13.95 6.54
N LYS A 342 -5.89 12.69 6.08
CA LYS A 342 -6.91 12.16 5.15
C LYS A 342 -8.30 12.19 5.77
N VAL A 343 -8.43 11.78 7.04
CA VAL A 343 -9.69 11.78 7.80
C VAL A 343 -10.22 13.21 8.00
N ILE A 344 -9.38 14.15 8.43
CA ILE A 344 -9.79 15.56 8.62
C ILE A 344 -10.27 16.18 7.30
N CYS A 345 -9.66 15.82 6.17
CA CYS A 345 -10.10 16.28 4.85
C CYS A 345 -11.39 15.58 4.35
N GLY A 346 -12.01 14.69 5.15
CA GLY A 346 -13.26 14.02 4.82
C GLY A 346 -13.19 13.09 3.60
N ARG A 347 -12.02 12.48 3.36
CA ARG A 347 -11.73 11.57 2.23
C ARG A 347 -11.39 10.16 2.73
N GLY A 348 -11.89 9.83 3.91
CA GLY A 348 -11.78 8.49 4.50
C GLY A 348 -12.66 7.45 3.84
#